data_ff91f5bd09aae1f42c0ac36bf09da5e8
#
_entry.id   ff91f5bd09aae1f42c0ac36bf09da5e8
#
_cell.length_a   1.000
_cell.length_b   1.000
_cell.length_c   1.000
_cell.angle_alpha   90.00
_cell.angle_beta   90.00
_cell.angle_gamma   90.00
#
_symmetry.space_group_name_H-M   'P 1'
#
loop_
_entity.id
_entity.type
_entity.pdbx_description
1 polymer ?
#
loop_
_entity_poly.entity_id
_entity_poly.type
_entity_poly.pdbx_seq_one_letter_code
_entity_poly.pdbx_strand_id
1 'polypeptide(L)'
;MLDLTPEKLEKYLETNQPLLLDVREQWEWDKCHLDNARLLPMGQIMTNMASLDKSAEMVIICHHGIRSMQVARYFESIGFDKIINLKGGLDAWAKSIDSSMAQY
;
A
#
# COMPACT_ATOMS: atom_id res chain seq x y z
N MET A 1 3.36 2.79 -13.24
CA MET A 1 3.06 2.09 -11.99
C MET A 1 3.69 0.71 -12.00
N LEU A 2 4.30 0.32 -10.88
CA LEU A 2 4.78 -1.04 -10.68
C LEU A 2 3.75 -1.81 -9.87
N ASP A 3 3.59 -3.11 -10.19
CA ASP A 3 2.72 -4.03 -9.44
C ASP A 3 3.62 -5.14 -8.91
N LEU A 4 4.08 -5.01 -7.66
CA LEU A 4 5.09 -5.89 -7.09
C LEU A 4 4.47 -6.97 -6.20
N THR A 5 4.91 -8.21 -6.39
CA THR A 5 4.58 -9.30 -5.46
C THR A 5 5.20 -9.03 -4.09
N PRO A 6 4.72 -9.69 -3.02
CA PRO A 6 5.33 -9.54 -1.69
C PRO A 6 6.84 -9.78 -1.69
N GLU A 7 7.32 -10.82 -2.38
CA GLU A 7 8.75 -11.15 -2.43
C GLU A 7 9.54 -10.03 -3.10
N LYS A 8 9.02 -9.48 -4.19
CA LYS A 8 9.68 -8.38 -4.89
C LYS A 8 9.66 -7.10 -4.09
N LEU A 9 8.55 -6.82 -3.40
CA LEU A 9 8.45 -5.64 -2.53
C LEU A 9 9.41 -5.77 -1.36
N GLU A 10 9.47 -6.94 -0.70
CA GLU A 10 10.40 -7.15 0.41
C GLU A 10 11.83 -6.85 -0.01
N LYS A 11 12.24 -7.34 -1.17
CA LYS A 11 13.58 -7.07 -1.72
C LYS A 11 13.77 -5.59 -2.02
N TYR A 12 12.77 -4.95 -2.58
CA TYR A 12 12.81 -3.52 -2.91
C TYR A 12 13.01 -2.66 -1.68
N LEU A 13 12.37 -3.02 -0.56
CA LEU A 13 12.45 -2.29 0.71
C LEU A 13 13.82 -2.43 1.39
N GLU A 14 14.66 -3.37 0.96
CA GLU A 14 16.02 -3.49 1.50
C GLU A 14 16.88 -2.28 1.15
N THR A 15 16.62 -1.63 0.01
CA THR A 15 17.43 -0.53 -0.51
C THR A 15 16.63 0.74 -0.80
N ASN A 16 15.32 0.74 -0.54
CA ASN A 16 14.44 1.88 -0.81
C ASN A 16 13.52 2.13 0.38
N GLN A 17 13.12 3.38 0.59
CA GLN A 17 12.24 3.77 1.69
C GLN A 17 11.02 4.55 1.17
N PRO A 18 10.15 3.91 0.37
CA PRO A 18 8.92 4.56 -0.07
C PRO A 18 7.97 4.76 1.11
N LEU A 19 7.04 5.70 0.97
CA LEU A 19 5.92 5.79 1.89
C LEU A 19 5.03 4.56 1.69
N LEU A 20 4.72 3.84 2.76
CA LEU A 20 3.77 2.72 2.73
C LEU A 20 2.39 3.25 3.11
N LEU A 21 1.48 3.30 2.15
CA LEU A 21 0.15 3.87 2.33
C LEU A 21 -0.90 2.77 2.32
N ASP A 22 -1.49 2.52 3.50
CA ASP A 22 -2.53 1.50 3.68
C ASP A 22 -3.89 2.16 3.51
N VAL A 23 -4.65 1.73 2.50
CA VAL A 23 -5.92 2.34 2.13
C VAL A 23 -7.13 1.55 2.63
N ARG A 24 -6.90 0.60 3.55
CA ARG A 24 -7.96 -0.20 4.17
C ARG A 24 -8.71 0.60 5.22
N GLU A 25 -9.71 -0.02 5.81
CA GLU A 25 -10.46 0.55 6.91
C GLU A 25 -9.72 0.37 8.25
N GLN A 26 -10.09 1.17 9.25
CA GLN A 26 -9.48 1.13 10.57
C GLN A 26 -9.54 -0.27 11.20
N TRP A 27 -10.68 -0.97 11.08
CA TRP A 27 -10.83 -2.30 11.69
C TRP A 27 -9.88 -3.33 11.05
N GLU A 28 -9.57 -3.18 9.76
CA GLU A 28 -8.60 -4.04 9.08
C GLU A 28 -7.19 -3.76 9.60
N TRP A 29 -6.84 -2.48 9.73
CA TRP A 29 -5.58 -2.03 10.28
C TRP A 29 -5.37 -2.56 11.70
N ASP A 30 -6.41 -2.56 12.51
CA ASP A 30 -6.34 -3.05 13.89
C ASP A 30 -6.05 -4.56 13.95
N LYS A 31 -6.43 -5.32 12.92
CA LYS A 31 -6.13 -6.76 12.86
C LYS A 31 -4.68 -7.02 12.53
N CYS A 32 -4.13 -6.30 11.57
CA CYS A 32 -2.73 -6.40 11.18
C CYS A 32 -2.38 -5.24 10.26
N HIS A 33 -1.12 -4.84 10.24
CA HIS A 33 -0.59 -3.86 9.30
C HIS A 33 0.92 -3.97 9.25
N LEU A 34 1.52 -3.43 8.19
CA LEU A 34 2.97 -3.37 8.08
C LEU A 34 3.53 -2.30 9.02
N ASP A 35 4.70 -2.57 9.59
CA ASP A 35 5.43 -1.56 10.35
C ASP A 35 5.78 -0.39 9.43
N ASN A 36 5.77 0.81 9.99
CA ASN A 36 6.07 2.05 9.27
C ASN A 36 5.04 2.43 8.18
N ALA A 37 3.93 1.71 8.07
CA ALA A 37 2.85 2.10 7.18
C ALA A 37 2.01 3.22 7.81
N ARG A 38 1.38 3.99 6.93
CA ARG A 38 0.44 5.05 7.32
C ARG A 38 -0.94 4.66 6.84
N LEU A 39 -1.93 4.71 7.73
CA LEU A 39 -3.32 4.44 7.37
C LEU A 39 -3.96 5.68 6.77
N LEU A 40 -4.51 5.51 5.57
CA LEU A 40 -5.36 6.52 4.93
C LEU A 40 -6.48 5.78 4.19
N PRO A 41 -7.63 5.55 4.85
CA PRO A 41 -8.72 4.80 4.25
C PRO A 41 -9.14 5.36 2.90
N MET A 42 -9.45 4.47 1.98
CA MET A 42 -9.78 4.81 0.59
C MET A 42 -10.83 5.92 0.49
N GLY A 43 -11.86 5.90 1.37
CA GLY A 43 -12.90 6.92 1.38
C GLY A 43 -12.45 8.29 1.83
N GLN A 44 -11.25 8.42 2.40
CA GLN A 44 -10.72 9.69 2.90
C GLN A 44 -9.59 10.26 2.05
N ILE A 45 -9.24 9.60 0.95
CA ILE A 45 -8.09 9.99 0.14
C ILE A 45 -8.26 11.39 -0.42
N MET A 46 -9.42 11.71 -0.99
CA MET A 46 -9.62 12.99 -1.65
C MET A 46 -9.54 14.17 -0.68
N THR A 47 -9.96 14.00 0.57
CA THR A 47 -9.88 15.06 1.58
C THR A 47 -8.50 15.22 2.18
N ASN A 48 -7.62 14.21 2.05
CA ASN A 48 -6.30 14.20 2.68
C ASN A 48 -5.14 14.26 1.68
N MET A 49 -5.43 14.39 0.39
CA MET A 49 -4.41 14.40 -0.66
C MET A 49 -3.42 15.52 -0.56
N ALA A 50 -3.84 16.68 -0.05
CA ALA A 50 -2.96 17.84 0.04
C ALA A 50 -1.74 17.59 0.94
N SER A 51 -1.81 16.59 1.83
CA SER A 51 -0.69 16.21 2.69
C SER A 51 0.31 15.29 1.99
N LEU A 52 0.03 14.85 0.77
CA LEU A 52 0.86 13.91 0.02
C LEU A 52 1.66 14.65 -1.05
N ASP A 53 2.95 14.32 -1.14
CA ASP A 53 3.85 14.89 -2.13
C ASP A 53 3.77 14.07 -3.42
N LYS A 54 3.41 14.70 -4.53
CA LYS A 54 3.28 14.02 -5.83
C LYS A 54 4.60 13.46 -6.36
N SER A 55 5.72 13.95 -5.88
CA SER A 55 7.04 13.44 -6.25
C SER A 55 7.49 12.30 -5.35
N ALA A 56 6.78 12.01 -4.27
CA ALA A 56 7.14 10.94 -3.35
C ALA A 56 6.87 9.57 -3.98
N GLU A 57 7.74 8.63 -3.64
CA GLU A 57 7.52 7.22 -3.98
C GLU A 57 6.60 6.61 -2.94
N MET A 58 5.52 5.96 -3.40
CA MET A 58 4.53 5.36 -2.51
C MET A 58 4.20 3.94 -2.92
N VAL A 59 4.07 3.07 -1.92
CA VAL A 59 3.49 1.73 -2.08
C VAL A 59 2.07 1.80 -1.55
N ILE A 60 1.10 1.43 -2.37
CA ILE A 60 -0.31 1.41 -1.99
C ILE A 60 -0.68 0.00 -1.59
N ILE A 61 -1.32 -0.14 -0.43
CA ILE A 61 -1.55 -1.42 0.23
C ILE A 61 -3.02 -1.58 0.59
N CYS A 62 -3.60 -2.75 0.27
CA CYS A 62 -4.91 -3.15 0.78
C CYS A 62 -4.92 -4.64 1.11
N HIS A 63 -6.10 -5.25 1.30
CA HIS A 63 -6.19 -6.67 1.68
C HIS A 63 -5.77 -7.60 0.55
N HIS A 64 -6.32 -7.41 -0.67
CA HIS A 64 -6.06 -8.30 -1.81
C HIS A 64 -5.43 -7.62 -3.02
N GLY A 65 -5.13 -6.33 -2.95
CA GLY A 65 -4.52 -5.60 -4.06
C GLY A 65 -5.51 -4.94 -5.02
N ILE A 66 -6.82 -5.05 -4.78
CA ILE A 66 -7.85 -4.51 -5.67
C ILE A 66 -8.13 -3.04 -5.37
N ARG A 67 -8.44 -2.70 -4.11
CA ARG A 67 -8.65 -1.30 -3.70
C ARG A 67 -7.41 -0.47 -3.91
N SER A 68 -6.25 -1.04 -3.58
CA SER A 68 -4.97 -0.35 -3.76
C SER A 68 -4.66 -0.08 -5.23
N MET A 69 -5.03 -0.98 -6.13
CA MET A 69 -4.86 -0.76 -7.57
C MET A 69 -5.72 0.41 -8.04
N GLN A 70 -6.96 0.51 -7.56
CA GLN A 70 -7.83 1.65 -7.90
C GLN A 70 -7.24 2.97 -7.42
N VAL A 71 -6.74 3.00 -6.19
CA VAL A 71 -6.11 4.19 -5.62
C VAL A 71 -4.83 4.55 -6.38
N ALA A 72 -4.00 3.54 -6.70
CA ALA A 72 -2.77 3.75 -7.46
C ALA A 72 -3.05 4.39 -8.81
N ARG A 73 -4.04 3.90 -9.54
CA ARG A 73 -4.43 4.45 -10.83
C ARG A 73 -4.95 5.88 -10.69
N TYR A 74 -5.71 6.15 -9.65
CA TYR A 74 -6.19 7.51 -9.39
C TYR A 74 -5.01 8.46 -9.13
N PHE A 75 -4.08 8.08 -8.29
CA PHE A 75 -2.90 8.90 -8.02
C PHE A 75 -2.11 9.18 -9.30
N GLU A 76 -1.91 8.18 -10.14
CA GLU A 76 -1.23 8.40 -11.42
C GLU A 76 -1.98 9.39 -12.31
N SER A 77 -3.31 9.31 -12.32
CA SER A 77 -4.13 10.19 -13.15
C SER A 77 -4.02 11.67 -12.75
N ILE A 78 -3.61 11.95 -11.52
CA ILE A 78 -3.49 13.32 -11.00
C ILE A 78 -2.04 13.76 -10.78
N GLY A 79 -1.08 13.02 -11.33
CA GLY A 79 0.29 13.47 -11.41
C GLY A 79 1.31 12.80 -10.47
N PHE A 80 0.91 11.79 -9.73
CA PHE A 80 1.87 11.00 -8.96
C PHE A 80 2.53 10.01 -9.91
N ASP A 81 3.87 10.03 -10.00
CA ASP A 81 4.59 9.25 -11.02
C ASP A 81 5.41 8.08 -10.46
N LYS A 82 5.48 7.94 -9.14
CA LYS A 82 6.28 6.89 -8.49
C LYS A 82 5.40 6.01 -7.61
N ILE A 83 4.44 5.37 -8.23
CA ILE A 83 3.44 4.56 -7.51
C ILE A 83 3.71 3.07 -7.70
N ILE A 84 3.64 2.34 -6.60
CA ILE A 84 3.78 0.88 -6.56
C ILE A 84 2.52 0.32 -5.91
N ASN A 85 1.95 -0.73 -6.50
CA ASN A 85 0.88 -1.50 -5.88
C ASN A 85 1.45 -2.78 -5.28
N LEU A 86 1.05 -3.13 -4.06
CA LEU A 86 1.36 -4.44 -3.49
C LEU A 86 0.40 -5.47 -4.07
N LYS A 87 0.89 -6.26 -5.01
CA LYS A 87 0.11 -7.29 -5.69
C LYS A 87 -0.32 -8.37 -4.69
N GLY A 88 -1.61 -8.66 -4.69
CA GLY A 88 -2.18 -9.62 -3.76
C GLY A 88 -2.39 -9.09 -2.36
N GLY A 89 -1.94 -7.88 -2.07
CA GLY A 89 -2.16 -7.18 -0.80
C GLY A 89 -1.55 -7.87 0.41
N LEU A 90 -2.03 -7.51 1.59
CA LEU A 90 -1.55 -8.09 2.84
C LEU A 90 -1.92 -9.56 2.99
N ASP A 91 -2.95 -10.04 2.30
CA ASP A 91 -3.28 -11.47 2.28
C ASP A 91 -2.10 -12.26 1.68
N ALA A 92 -1.59 -11.83 0.54
CA ALA A 92 -0.41 -12.47 -0.07
C ALA A 92 0.85 -12.26 0.77
N TRP A 93 1.03 -11.09 1.38
CA TRP A 93 2.16 -10.81 2.25
C TRP A 93 2.21 -11.76 3.44
N ALA A 94 1.06 -11.96 4.11
CA ALA A 94 0.98 -12.88 5.25
C ALA A 94 1.33 -14.31 4.87
N LYS A 95 0.90 -14.75 3.68
CA LYS A 95 1.16 -16.12 3.23
C LYS A 95 2.60 -16.35 2.79
N SER A 96 3.24 -15.35 2.20
CA SER A 96 4.56 -15.50 1.57
C SER A 96 5.71 -15.00 2.43
N ILE A 97 5.50 -13.93 3.22
CA ILE A 97 6.58 -13.22 3.90
C ILE A 97 6.47 -13.36 5.42
N ASP A 98 5.29 -13.14 5.99
CA ASP A 98 5.11 -13.09 7.44
C ASP A 98 3.95 -13.97 7.89
N SER A 99 4.24 -15.22 8.19
CA SER A 99 3.25 -16.19 8.64
C SER A 99 2.65 -15.86 10.01
N SER A 100 3.25 -14.94 10.76
CA SER A 100 2.74 -14.49 12.05
C SER A 100 1.67 -13.41 11.92
N MET A 101 1.55 -12.80 10.73
CA MET A 101 0.55 -11.77 10.49
C MET A 101 -0.85 -12.37 10.51
N ALA A 102 -1.78 -11.70 11.21
CA ALA A 102 -3.17 -12.15 11.26
C ALA A 102 -3.79 -12.13 9.86
N GLN A 103 -4.51 -13.19 9.52
CA GLN A 103 -5.26 -13.32 8.27
C GLN A 103 -6.75 -13.15 8.53
N TYR A 104 -7.45 -12.58 7.55
CA TYR A 104 -8.89 -12.36 7.69
C TYR A 104 -9.61 -12.41 6.36
#